data_d8bc2ae884cc9a11f1c1707b6209f689
#
_entry.id   d8bc2ae884cc9a11f1c1707b6209f689
#
_cell.length_a   1.000
_cell.length_b   1.000
_cell.length_c   1.000
_cell.angle_alpha   90.00
_cell.angle_beta   90.00
_cell.angle_gamma   90.00
#
_symmetry.space_group_name_H-M   'P 1'
#
loop_
_entity.id
_entity.type
_entity.pdbx_description
1 polymer ?
#
loop_
_entity_poly.entity_id
_entity_poly.type
_entity_poly.pdbx_seq_one_letter_code
_entity_poly.pdbx_strand_id
1 'polypeptide(L)'
;PYGVEVVSDPYEVFAPGSVRHLLRPFFRRWFTHQLQRQCAGASAAAYVTEHALQCRYPPMPVAFSTYYSDVELSDIAFVSVPRSLQQGAATFTLVTVGSLAQMYKAPDLLIDAVAACVREGLDLKLVLVGDGKHRAELEARVAKLGLGKRVCFRGQLTAGDAVRAQLDQADLFVLPSKTEGLPRAMLEAMARGLPCIGSQVGGIPELLPPEDMVSPGDVAALAGKIRQVVTDPERMACMSARNLEKAKEYREEVLYERRNKFYRYVREVTEEWIKAQKQ
;
A
#
# COMPACT_ATOMS: atom_id res chain seq x y z
N PRO A 1 5.82 -32.22 -2.43
CA PRO A 1 5.54 -31.02 -1.64
C PRO A 1 6.05 -29.77 -2.34
N TYR A 2 5.44 -28.60 -2.04
CA TYR A 2 5.87 -27.29 -2.53
C TYR A 2 5.37 -26.19 -1.57
N GLY A 3 6.05 -25.06 -1.60
CA GLY A 3 5.59 -23.81 -0.97
C GLY A 3 5.02 -22.84 -2.01
N VAL A 4 4.08 -22.01 -1.62
CA VAL A 4 3.52 -20.94 -2.45
C VAL A 4 3.67 -19.59 -1.75
N GLU A 5 4.11 -18.56 -2.51
CA GLU A 5 4.16 -17.18 -2.04
C GLU A 5 3.12 -16.36 -2.81
N VAL A 6 2.17 -15.75 -2.10
CA VAL A 6 1.07 -14.97 -2.67
C VAL A 6 1.35 -13.49 -2.46
N VAL A 7 1.79 -12.82 -3.52
CA VAL A 7 2.21 -11.41 -3.49
C VAL A 7 1.18 -10.43 -4.06
N SER A 8 0.15 -10.94 -4.72
CA SER A 8 -0.91 -10.13 -5.32
C SER A 8 -2.23 -10.89 -5.39
N ASP A 9 -3.31 -10.17 -5.57
CA ASP A 9 -4.66 -10.71 -5.67
C ASP A 9 -5.16 -10.72 -7.13
N PRO A 10 -5.15 -11.86 -7.85
CA PRO A 10 -5.68 -11.94 -9.20
C PRO A 10 -7.14 -11.49 -9.31
N TYR A 11 -7.94 -11.72 -8.27
CA TYR A 11 -9.33 -11.27 -8.24
C TYR A 11 -9.44 -9.75 -8.34
N GLU A 12 -8.57 -9.01 -7.67
CA GLU A 12 -8.53 -7.55 -7.69
C GLU A 12 -7.78 -7.01 -8.91
N VAL A 13 -6.69 -7.67 -9.35
CA VAL A 13 -5.96 -7.29 -10.57
C VAL A 13 -6.89 -7.25 -11.79
N PHE A 14 -7.83 -8.21 -11.88
CA PHE A 14 -8.83 -8.26 -12.95
C PHE A 14 -10.20 -7.69 -12.53
N ALA A 15 -10.28 -6.86 -11.49
CA ALA A 15 -11.52 -6.20 -11.09
C ALA A 15 -11.97 -5.14 -12.12
N PRO A 16 -13.27 -4.75 -12.14
CA PRO A 16 -13.74 -3.66 -12.97
C PRO A 16 -12.94 -2.38 -12.76
N GLY A 17 -12.43 -1.79 -13.86
CA GLY A 17 -11.63 -0.56 -13.80
C GLY A 17 -10.11 -0.74 -13.60
N SER A 18 -9.62 -1.97 -13.31
CA SER A 18 -8.18 -2.23 -13.17
C SER A 18 -7.50 -2.47 -14.50
N VAL A 19 -7.99 -3.45 -15.29
CA VAL A 19 -7.41 -3.83 -16.58
C VAL A 19 -8.47 -3.72 -17.67
N ARG A 20 -8.12 -3.11 -18.82
CA ARG A 20 -8.97 -3.06 -20.02
C ARG A 20 -8.69 -4.28 -20.91
N HIS A 21 -9.47 -5.34 -20.76
CA HIS A 21 -9.37 -6.54 -21.61
C HIS A 21 -10.75 -7.21 -21.74
N LEU A 22 -11.12 -7.66 -22.96
CA LEU A 22 -12.42 -8.28 -23.22
C LEU A 22 -12.65 -9.55 -22.40
N LEU A 23 -11.63 -10.39 -22.23
CA LEU A 23 -11.68 -11.62 -21.44
C LEU A 23 -11.39 -11.42 -19.96
N ARG A 24 -11.41 -10.18 -19.47
CA ARG A 24 -11.13 -9.85 -18.05
C ARG A 24 -11.97 -10.66 -17.06
N PRO A 25 -13.32 -10.82 -17.21
CA PRO A 25 -14.12 -11.61 -16.27
C PRO A 25 -13.71 -13.08 -16.23
N PHE A 26 -13.33 -13.64 -17.38
CA PHE A 26 -12.81 -15.00 -17.50
C PHE A 26 -11.46 -15.12 -16.75
N PHE A 27 -10.51 -14.23 -17.03
CA PHE A 27 -9.20 -14.24 -16.36
C PHE A 27 -9.32 -14.03 -14.85
N ARG A 28 -10.21 -13.14 -14.40
CA ARG A 28 -10.49 -12.93 -12.97
C ARG A 28 -10.87 -14.26 -12.32
N ARG A 29 -11.84 -14.99 -12.87
CA ARG A 29 -12.32 -16.25 -12.30
C ARG A 29 -11.28 -17.36 -12.41
N TRP A 30 -10.63 -17.46 -13.57
CA TRP A 30 -9.66 -18.51 -13.84
C TRP A 30 -8.40 -18.41 -12.97
N PHE A 31 -7.75 -17.25 -12.92
CA PHE A 31 -6.57 -17.04 -12.11
C PHE A 31 -6.87 -17.13 -10.61
N THR A 32 -8.02 -16.60 -10.16
CA THR A 32 -8.47 -16.76 -8.77
C THR A 32 -8.60 -18.23 -8.41
N HIS A 33 -9.28 -19.02 -9.24
CA HIS A 33 -9.44 -20.46 -8.99
C HIS A 33 -8.11 -21.22 -9.02
N GLN A 34 -7.23 -20.89 -9.96
CA GLN A 34 -5.90 -21.52 -10.02
C GLN A 34 -5.09 -21.23 -8.75
N LEU A 35 -5.07 -19.99 -8.30
CA LEU A 35 -4.35 -19.63 -7.07
C LEU A 35 -4.96 -20.29 -5.83
N GLN A 36 -6.30 -20.38 -5.74
CA GLN A 36 -6.96 -21.13 -4.66
C GLN A 36 -6.53 -22.60 -4.64
N ARG A 37 -6.48 -23.26 -5.82
CA ARG A 37 -6.00 -24.65 -5.92
C ARG A 37 -4.53 -24.79 -5.52
N GLN A 38 -3.68 -23.83 -5.93
CA GLN A 38 -2.26 -23.83 -5.56
C GLN A 38 -2.08 -23.70 -4.04
N CYS A 39 -2.80 -22.76 -3.41
CA CYS A 39 -2.74 -22.60 -1.95
C CYS A 39 -3.30 -23.82 -1.20
N ALA A 40 -4.42 -24.38 -1.66
CA ALA A 40 -5.03 -25.57 -1.07
C ALA A 40 -4.21 -26.86 -1.23
N GLY A 41 -3.32 -26.92 -2.22
CA GLY A 41 -2.43 -28.08 -2.46
C GLY A 41 -1.02 -27.91 -1.91
N ALA A 42 -0.66 -26.72 -1.41
CA ALA A 42 0.68 -26.41 -0.93
C ALA A 42 0.94 -27.00 0.46
N SER A 43 2.16 -27.46 0.70
CA SER A 43 2.62 -27.86 2.05
C SER A 43 2.88 -26.64 2.94
N ALA A 44 3.17 -25.49 2.34
CA ALA A 44 3.36 -24.22 3.02
C ALA A 44 2.86 -23.06 2.15
N ALA A 45 2.29 -22.03 2.79
CA ALA A 45 1.84 -20.81 2.11
C ALA A 45 2.34 -19.57 2.86
N ALA A 46 2.91 -18.62 2.11
CA ALA A 46 3.27 -17.31 2.61
C ALA A 46 2.51 -16.23 1.85
N TYR A 47 2.12 -15.17 2.53
CA TYR A 47 1.32 -14.08 1.96
C TYR A 47 1.95 -12.73 2.29
N VAL A 48 1.73 -11.73 1.45
CA VAL A 48 2.15 -10.37 1.79
C VAL A 48 1.23 -9.71 2.83
N THR A 49 0.01 -10.23 3.01
CA THR A 49 -0.96 -9.78 4.01
C THR A 49 -1.06 -10.77 5.16
N GLU A 50 -1.50 -10.32 6.32
CA GLU A 50 -1.75 -11.18 7.49
C GLU A 50 -3.07 -11.95 7.39
N HIS A 51 -4.11 -11.34 6.80
CA HIS A 51 -5.46 -11.88 6.76
C HIS A 51 -6.13 -11.80 5.38
N ALA A 52 -5.99 -10.68 4.65
CA ALA A 52 -6.81 -10.37 3.47
C ALA A 52 -6.69 -11.41 2.35
N LEU A 53 -5.47 -11.81 1.99
CA LEU A 53 -5.24 -12.82 0.96
C LEU A 53 -5.57 -14.22 1.45
N GLN A 54 -5.27 -14.54 2.70
CA GLN A 54 -5.57 -15.84 3.32
C GLN A 54 -7.07 -16.15 3.32
N CYS A 55 -7.92 -15.15 3.57
CA CYS A 55 -9.39 -15.31 3.49
C CYS A 55 -9.86 -15.72 2.09
N ARG A 56 -9.23 -15.20 1.04
CA ARG A 56 -9.60 -15.50 -0.36
C ARG A 56 -8.90 -16.74 -0.92
N TYR A 57 -7.68 -16.99 -0.49
CA TYR A 57 -6.80 -18.08 -0.93
C TYR A 57 -6.33 -18.91 0.27
N PRO A 58 -7.25 -19.59 0.97
CA PRO A 58 -6.91 -20.31 2.20
C PRO A 58 -5.91 -21.44 1.89
N PRO A 59 -4.87 -21.60 2.74
CA PRO A 59 -4.00 -22.76 2.68
C PRO A 59 -4.74 -24.00 3.19
N MET A 60 -4.18 -25.18 2.94
CA MET A 60 -4.68 -26.40 3.59
C MET A 60 -4.58 -26.25 5.12
N PRO A 61 -5.58 -26.74 5.90
CA PRO A 61 -5.61 -26.56 7.36
C PRO A 61 -4.36 -27.04 8.12
N VAL A 62 -3.65 -28.04 7.56
CA VAL A 62 -2.42 -28.60 8.16
C VAL A 62 -1.14 -27.98 7.56
N ALA A 63 -1.25 -27.10 6.57
CA ALA A 63 -0.10 -26.46 5.95
C ALA A 63 0.49 -25.39 6.87
N PHE A 64 1.82 -25.25 6.85
CA PHE A 64 2.45 -24.10 7.48
C PHE A 64 2.02 -22.80 6.77
N SER A 65 1.52 -21.85 7.53
CA SER A 65 1.10 -20.54 6.98
C SER A 65 1.82 -19.42 7.70
N THR A 66 2.29 -18.44 6.92
CA THR A 66 2.94 -17.24 7.44
C THR A 66 2.68 -16.05 6.54
N TYR A 67 3.12 -14.85 6.99
CA TYR A 67 3.05 -13.65 6.17
C TYR A 67 4.32 -12.81 6.31
N TYR A 68 4.73 -12.18 5.21
CA TYR A 68 5.81 -11.21 5.15
C TYR A 68 5.71 -10.37 3.87
N SER A 69 6.04 -9.10 3.99
CA SER A 69 6.14 -8.18 2.86
C SER A 69 7.53 -8.27 2.21
N ASP A 70 7.63 -7.77 1.00
CA ASP A 70 8.88 -7.50 0.29
C ASP A 70 9.38 -6.06 0.49
N VAL A 71 8.81 -5.33 1.47
CA VAL A 71 9.31 -4.03 1.86
C VAL A 71 10.65 -4.15 2.58
N GLU A 72 11.55 -3.22 2.31
CA GLU A 72 12.87 -3.15 2.95
C GLU A 72 12.88 -2.00 3.97
N LEU A 73 12.59 -2.32 5.24
CA LEU A 73 12.58 -1.38 6.36
C LEU A 73 13.70 -1.71 7.34
N SER A 74 14.94 -1.38 6.95
CA SER A 74 16.10 -1.37 7.85
C SER A 74 15.99 -0.22 8.87
N ASP A 75 16.83 -0.21 9.90
CA ASP A 75 16.78 0.80 10.97
C ASP A 75 16.82 2.24 10.47
N ILE A 76 17.58 2.53 9.40
CA ILE A 76 17.63 3.87 8.78
C ILE A 76 16.31 4.32 8.14
N ALA A 77 15.39 3.39 7.88
CA ALA A 77 14.07 3.73 7.36
C ALA A 77 13.17 4.35 8.44
N PHE A 78 13.46 4.12 9.71
CA PHE A 78 12.64 4.59 10.81
C PHE A 78 13.10 5.96 11.35
N VAL A 79 12.11 6.82 11.66
CA VAL A 79 12.37 7.97 12.54
C VAL A 79 12.39 7.51 13.99
N SER A 80 13.18 8.20 14.83
CA SER A 80 13.30 7.84 16.25
C SER A 80 12.09 8.24 17.10
N VAL A 81 11.36 9.28 16.65
CA VAL A 81 10.21 9.84 17.36
C VAL A 81 9.07 10.13 16.39
N PRO A 82 7.80 10.03 16.84
CA PRO A 82 6.66 10.48 16.05
C PRO A 82 6.79 11.96 15.66
N ARG A 83 6.17 12.35 14.58
CA ARG A 83 6.17 13.74 14.12
C ARG A 83 5.32 14.60 15.06
N SER A 84 5.88 15.71 15.50
CA SER A 84 5.12 16.81 16.08
C SER A 84 4.83 17.83 14.98
N LEU A 85 3.56 18.14 14.75
CA LEU A 85 3.21 19.19 13.81
C LEU A 85 3.44 20.55 14.46
N GLN A 86 4.07 21.45 13.72
CA GLN A 86 4.15 22.84 14.13
C GLN A 86 2.75 23.46 14.05
N GLN A 87 2.25 23.95 15.19
CA GLN A 87 1.03 24.73 15.21
C GLN A 87 1.20 25.95 14.31
N GLY A 88 0.28 26.16 13.36
CA GLY A 88 0.29 27.33 12.48
C GLY A 88 0.97 27.12 11.11
N ALA A 89 1.21 25.88 10.69
CA ALA A 89 1.63 25.64 9.30
C ALA A 89 0.55 26.19 8.33
N ALA A 90 0.94 27.17 7.51
CA ALA A 90 0.02 27.78 6.55
C ALA A 90 -0.29 26.86 5.37
N THR A 91 0.63 25.94 5.02
CA THR A 91 0.52 25.03 3.86
C THR A 91 0.82 23.61 4.28
N PHE A 92 -0.05 22.66 3.94
CA PHE A 92 0.18 21.22 4.15
C PHE A 92 0.62 20.53 2.86
N THR A 93 1.63 19.70 2.95
CA THR A 93 2.15 18.90 1.82
C THR A 93 1.66 17.46 1.91
N LEU A 94 0.83 17.07 0.97
CA LEU A 94 0.40 15.69 0.77
C LEU A 94 1.39 14.97 -0.15
N VAL A 95 1.64 13.68 0.09
CA VAL A 95 2.48 12.86 -0.78
C VAL A 95 1.79 11.54 -1.09
N THR A 96 1.97 11.05 -2.30
CA THR A 96 1.69 9.67 -2.70
C THR A 96 2.85 9.12 -3.51
N VAL A 97 3.11 7.82 -3.35
CA VAL A 97 4.23 7.14 -4.02
C VAL A 97 3.67 5.92 -4.76
N GLY A 98 3.91 5.87 -6.07
CA GLY A 98 3.46 4.73 -6.87
C GLY A 98 3.58 4.95 -8.37
N SER A 99 3.60 3.86 -9.13
CA SER A 99 3.69 3.89 -10.58
C SER A 99 2.44 4.55 -11.21
N LEU A 100 2.66 5.40 -12.20
CA LEU A 100 1.63 6.00 -13.04
C LEU A 100 1.39 5.18 -14.33
N ALA A 101 1.94 3.98 -14.42
CA ALA A 101 1.71 3.08 -15.57
C ALA A 101 0.28 2.53 -15.62
N GLN A 102 -0.41 2.51 -14.50
CA GLN A 102 -1.82 2.10 -14.38
C GLN A 102 -2.54 2.96 -13.33
N MET A 103 -3.86 3.14 -13.51
CA MET A 103 -4.69 4.02 -12.69
C MET A 103 -5.28 3.34 -11.44
N TYR A 104 -4.81 2.16 -11.07
CA TYR A 104 -5.36 1.48 -9.88
C TYR A 104 -4.99 2.16 -8.55
N LYS A 105 -3.89 2.92 -8.52
CA LYS A 105 -3.51 3.75 -7.36
C LYS A 105 -4.32 5.05 -7.24
N ALA A 106 -5.17 5.32 -8.25
CA ALA A 106 -6.12 6.43 -8.32
C ALA A 106 -5.52 7.83 -8.04
N PRO A 107 -4.38 8.20 -8.65
CA PRO A 107 -3.83 9.55 -8.51
C PRO A 107 -4.77 10.62 -9.06
N ASP A 108 -5.63 10.28 -10.03
CA ASP A 108 -6.70 11.12 -10.57
C ASP A 108 -7.71 11.51 -9.50
N LEU A 109 -8.15 10.57 -8.67
CA LEU A 109 -9.09 10.82 -7.58
C LEU A 109 -8.44 11.66 -6.47
N LEU A 110 -7.14 11.46 -6.20
CA LEU A 110 -6.41 12.28 -5.24
C LEU A 110 -6.29 13.73 -5.71
N ILE A 111 -6.00 13.96 -7.00
CA ILE A 111 -5.96 15.31 -7.59
C ILE A 111 -7.34 15.98 -7.46
N ASP A 112 -8.43 15.25 -7.70
CA ASP A 112 -9.79 15.80 -7.56
C ASP A 112 -10.12 16.14 -6.11
N ALA A 113 -9.75 15.28 -5.15
CA ALA A 113 -9.95 15.53 -3.73
C ALA A 113 -9.18 16.77 -3.25
N VAL A 114 -7.91 16.91 -3.69
CA VAL A 114 -7.11 18.11 -3.40
C VAL A 114 -7.74 19.36 -4.02
N ALA A 115 -8.26 19.27 -5.26
CA ALA A 115 -8.97 20.38 -5.87
C ALA A 115 -10.22 20.80 -5.07
N ALA A 116 -10.96 19.84 -4.51
CA ALA A 116 -12.10 20.11 -3.65
C ALA A 116 -11.67 20.85 -2.37
N CYS A 117 -10.65 20.35 -1.68
CA CYS A 117 -10.11 20.97 -0.48
C CYS A 117 -9.58 22.40 -0.72
N VAL A 118 -8.87 22.62 -1.84
CA VAL A 118 -8.35 23.95 -2.21
C VAL A 118 -9.48 24.93 -2.49
N ARG A 119 -10.56 24.51 -3.15
CA ARG A 119 -11.75 25.35 -3.37
C ARG A 119 -12.46 25.75 -2.07
N GLU A 120 -12.33 24.92 -1.03
CA GLU A 120 -12.85 25.18 0.31
C GLU A 120 -11.89 26.05 1.17
N GLY A 121 -10.78 26.52 0.59
CA GLY A 121 -9.86 27.45 1.23
C GLY A 121 -8.65 26.80 1.93
N LEU A 122 -8.46 25.47 1.83
CA LEU A 122 -7.28 24.82 2.39
C LEU A 122 -6.04 25.09 1.53
N ASP A 123 -4.93 25.44 2.16
CA ASP A 123 -3.65 25.61 1.47
C ASP A 123 -2.89 24.30 1.43
N LEU A 124 -3.09 23.55 0.32
CA LEU A 124 -2.52 22.23 0.11
C LEU A 124 -1.52 22.23 -1.06
N LYS A 125 -0.46 21.44 -0.90
CA LYS A 125 0.43 20.96 -1.97
C LYS A 125 0.32 19.44 -2.09
N LEU A 126 0.43 18.92 -3.31
CA LEU A 126 0.45 17.49 -3.58
C LEU A 126 1.74 17.12 -4.31
N VAL A 127 2.46 16.14 -3.79
CA VAL A 127 3.65 15.55 -4.41
C VAL A 127 3.30 14.15 -4.89
N LEU A 128 3.43 13.93 -6.20
CA LEU A 128 3.26 12.63 -6.85
C LEU A 128 4.65 12.07 -7.17
N VAL A 129 5.03 11.01 -6.48
CA VAL A 129 6.31 10.30 -6.69
C VAL A 129 6.05 9.04 -7.51
N GLY A 130 6.63 8.98 -8.69
CA GLY A 130 6.49 7.91 -9.65
C GLY A 130 6.28 8.43 -11.06
N ASP A 131 6.35 7.54 -12.03
CA ASP A 131 6.19 7.86 -13.45
C ASP A 131 5.40 6.76 -14.18
N GLY A 132 4.96 7.05 -15.40
CA GLY A 132 4.27 6.11 -16.25
C GLY A 132 3.44 6.77 -17.34
N LYS A 133 2.82 5.95 -18.19
CA LYS A 133 2.09 6.39 -19.39
C LYS A 133 0.92 7.36 -19.13
N HIS A 134 0.37 7.39 -17.92
CA HIS A 134 -0.74 8.27 -17.55
C HIS A 134 -0.29 9.65 -17.02
N ARG A 135 1.02 9.92 -16.95
CA ARG A 135 1.54 11.18 -16.44
C ARG A 135 0.97 12.39 -17.18
N ALA A 136 1.04 12.40 -18.52
CA ALA A 136 0.53 13.52 -19.32
C ALA A 136 -0.97 13.76 -19.12
N GLU A 137 -1.77 12.70 -18.97
CA GLU A 137 -3.20 12.78 -18.66
C GLU A 137 -3.45 13.45 -17.30
N LEU A 138 -2.65 13.09 -16.29
CA LEU A 138 -2.74 13.66 -14.94
C LEU A 138 -2.27 15.13 -14.90
N GLU A 139 -1.20 15.48 -15.61
CA GLU A 139 -0.74 16.85 -15.76
C GLU A 139 -1.80 17.75 -16.44
N ALA A 140 -2.47 17.25 -17.50
CA ALA A 140 -3.59 17.94 -18.14
C ALA A 140 -4.78 18.12 -17.17
N ARG A 141 -5.06 17.11 -16.32
CA ARG A 141 -6.11 17.22 -15.29
C ARG A 141 -5.75 18.29 -14.25
N VAL A 142 -4.53 18.35 -13.78
CA VAL A 142 -4.02 19.38 -12.86
C VAL A 142 -4.19 20.76 -13.46
N ALA A 143 -3.81 20.95 -14.73
CA ALA A 143 -3.98 22.23 -15.44
C ALA A 143 -5.45 22.64 -15.54
N LYS A 144 -6.33 21.70 -15.94
CA LYS A 144 -7.79 21.92 -16.02
C LYS A 144 -8.42 22.35 -14.70
N LEU A 145 -7.91 21.83 -13.58
CA LEU A 145 -8.39 22.15 -12.24
C LEU A 145 -7.73 23.38 -11.61
N GLY A 146 -6.81 24.05 -12.32
CA GLY A 146 -6.08 25.22 -11.82
C GLY A 146 -5.07 24.93 -10.72
N LEU A 147 -4.59 23.69 -10.60
CA LEU A 147 -3.69 23.25 -9.54
C LEU A 147 -2.21 23.28 -9.92
N GLY A 148 -1.81 23.88 -11.05
CA GLY A 148 -0.45 23.83 -11.59
C GLY A 148 0.66 24.27 -10.63
N LYS A 149 0.38 25.19 -9.70
CA LYS A 149 1.34 25.64 -8.67
C LYS A 149 1.31 24.79 -7.39
N ARG A 150 0.37 23.86 -7.26
CA ARG A 150 0.11 23.08 -6.05
C ARG A 150 0.44 21.60 -6.22
N VAL A 151 0.50 21.07 -7.43
CA VAL A 151 0.79 19.66 -7.71
C VAL A 151 2.15 19.54 -8.38
N CYS A 152 3.01 18.72 -7.79
CA CYS A 152 4.37 18.46 -8.28
C CYS A 152 4.53 16.98 -8.65
N PHE A 153 4.93 16.72 -9.89
CA PHE A 153 5.29 15.38 -10.37
C PHE A 153 6.81 15.19 -10.26
N ARG A 154 7.26 14.39 -9.32
CA ARG A 154 8.70 14.14 -9.07
C ARG A 154 9.32 13.12 -10.05
N GLY A 155 8.48 12.42 -10.83
CA GLY A 155 8.95 11.33 -11.67
C GLY A 155 9.37 10.11 -10.88
N GLN A 156 10.04 9.17 -11.55
CA GLN A 156 10.59 7.97 -10.95
C GLN A 156 11.78 8.35 -10.06
N LEU A 157 11.75 7.96 -8.80
CA LEU A 157 12.86 8.08 -7.86
C LEU A 157 13.44 6.71 -7.55
N THR A 158 14.74 6.68 -7.24
CA THR A 158 15.39 5.48 -6.70
C THR A 158 14.78 5.15 -5.33
N ALA A 159 14.46 3.88 -5.11
CA ALA A 159 13.98 3.40 -3.81
C ALA A 159 15.01 3.71 -2.70
N GLY A 160 14.52 3.83 -1.48
CA GLY A 160 15.36 4.18 -0.33
C GLY A 160 15.46 5.70 -0.12
N ASP A 161 16.68 6.26 -0.06
CA ASP A 161 16.93 7.65 0.39
C ASP A 161 16.15 8.71 -0.40
N ALA A 162 16.05 8.57 -1.70
CA ALA A 162 15.38 9.57 -2.54
C ALA A 162 13.86 9.61 -2.26
N VAL A 163 13.24 8.46 -2.03
CA VAL A 163 11.82 8.37 -1.64
C VAL A 163 11.65 8.87 -0.21
N ARG A 164 12.51 8.44 0.74
CA ARG A 164 12.48 8.90 2.13
C ARG A 164 12.55 10.42 2.24
N ALA A 165 13.42 11.07 1.45
CA ALA A 165 13.52 12.53 1.42
C ALA A 165 12.22 13.22 1.01
N GLN A 166 11.41 12.62 0.12
CA GLN A 166 10.09 13.15 -0.24
C GLN A 166 9.07 12.91 0.89
N LEU A 167 9.12 11.74 1.52
CA LEU A 167 8.27 11.43 2.67
C LEU A 167 8.59 12.35 3.88
N ASP A 168 9.87 12.67 4.10
CA ASP A 168 10.29 13.54 5.19
C ASP A 168 9.81 14.98 5.04
N GLN A 169 9.63 15.46 3.82
CA GLN A 169 9.12 16.78 3.49
C GLN A 169 7.59 16.89 3.47
N ALA A 170 6.88 15.78 3.60
CA ALA A 170 5.42 15.75 3.56
C ALA A 170 4.83 15.75 4.98
N ASP A 171 3.56 16.17 5.08
CA ASP A 171 2.78 16.17 6.32
C ASP A 171 1.79 15.01 6.37
N LEU A 172 1.33 14.53 5.22
CA LEU A 172 0.32 13.49 5.11
C LEU A 172 0.59 12.59 3.91
N PHE A 173 0.59 11.29 4.11
CA PHE A 173 0.60 10.30 3.03
C PHE A 173 -0.82 9.87 2.67
N VAL A 174 -1.14 9.86 1.36
CA VAL A 174 -2.50 9.51 0.89
C VAL A 174 -2.41 8.48 -0.23
N LEU A 175 -3.11 7.35 -0.07
CA LEU A 175 -3.15 6.26 -1.04
C LEU A 175 -4.59 5.81 -1.31
N PRO A 176 -5.33 6.46 -2.23
CA PRO A 176 -6.74 6.16 -2.52
C PRO A 176 -6.92 5.01 -3.53
N SER A 177 -6.09 4.00 -3.44
CA SER A 177 -6.04 2.89 -4.40
C SER A 177 -7.39 2.18 -4.56
N LYS A 178 -7.63 1.66 -5.77
CA LYS A 178 -8.79 0.80 -6.09
C LYS A 178 -8.51 -0.67 -5.78
N THR A 179 -7.24 -1.05 -5.73
CA THR A 179 -6.76 -2.40 -5.38
C THR A 179 -5.34 -2.33 -4.86
N GLU A 180 -5.02 -3.14 -3.86
CA GLU A 180 -3.68 -3.33 -3.30
C GLU A 180 -3.48 -4.80 -2.87
N GLY A 181 -2.21 -5.23 -2.82
CA GLY A 181 -1.79 -6.29 -1.92
C GLY A 181 -1.55 -5.71 -0.53
N LEU A 182 -0.29 -5.63 -0.11
CA LEU A 182 0.14 -4.81 1.02
C LEU A 182 0.99 -3.65 0.49
N PRO A 183 0.58 -2.37 0.64
CA PRO A 183 1.25 -1.25 0.00
C PRO A 183 2.59 -0.90 0.67
N ARG A 184 3.72 -1.25 0.05
CA ARG A 184 5.08 -0.93 0.54
C ARG A 184 5.27 0.56 0.82
N ALA A 185 4.84 1.42 -0.10
CA ALA A 185 4.97 2.86 0.05
C ALA A 185 4.24 3.42 1.29
N MET A 186 3.14 2.79 1.71
CA MET A 186 2.45 3.16 2.96
C MET A 186 3.27 2.75 4.17
N LEU A 187 3.87 1.56 4.16
CA LEU A 187 4.77 1.10 5.23
C LEU A 187 6.01 1.99 5.34
N GLU A 188 6.59 2.39 4.20
CA GLU A 188 7.70 3.36 4.16
C GLU A 188 7.28 4.72 4.76
N ALA A 189 6.09 5.22 4.42
CA ALA A 189 5.55 6.45 4.99
C ALA A 189 5.29 6.34 6.51
N MET A 190 4.74 5.20 6.96
CA MET A 190 4.52 4.91 8.38
C MET A 190 5.83 4.84 9.18
N ALA A 191 6.89 4.24 8.60
CA ALA A 191 8.22 4.21 9.21
C ALA A 191 8.84 5.61 9.34
N ARG A 192 8.44 6.57 8.48
CA ARG A 192 8.79 8.00 8.60
C ARG A 192 7.85 8.77 9.54
N GLY A 193 6.96 8.08 10.26
CA GLY A 193 6.02 8.71 11.18
C GLY A 193 4.96 9.56 10.48
N LEU A 194 4.67 9.34 9.19
CA LEU A 194 3.62 10.09 8.52
C LEU A 194 2.23 9.62 8.97
N PRO A 195 1.31 10.54 9.26
CA PRO A 195 -0.11 10.25 9.16
C PRO A 195 -0.44 9.69 7.78
N CYS A 196 -1.33 8.68 7.71
CA CYS A 196 -1.69 8.01 6.46
C CYS A 196 -3.19 7.94 6.30
N ILE A 197 -3.69 8.24 5.10
CA ILE A 197 -5.06 7.98 4.66
C ILE A 197 -5.02 6.96 3.52
N GLY A 198 -5.88 5.95 3.56
CA GLY A 198 -5.98 4.93 2.51
C GLY A 198 -7.41 4.59 2.13
N SER A 199 -7.57 3.82 1.06
CA SER A 199 -8.84 3.18 0.72
C SER A 199 -8.99 1.84 1.44
N GLN A 200 -10.22 1.42 1.73
CA GLN A 200 -10.52 0.13 2.35
C GLN A 200 -10.41 -1.01 1.31
N VAL A 201 -9.17 -1.30 0.86
CA VAL A 201 -8.88 -2.35 -0.12
C VAL A 201 -7.62 -3.14 0.24
N GLY A 202 -7.60 -4.41 -0.15
CA GLY A 202 -6.44 -5.31 0.02
C GLY A 202 -5.96 -5.35 1.46
N GLY A 203 -4.65 -5.17 1.66
CA GLY A 203 -4.01 -5.14 2.98
C GLY A 203 -4.01 -3.77 3.67
N ILE A 204 -4.60 -2.71 3.10
CA ILE A 204 -4.66 -1.39 3.78
C ILE A 204 -5.39 -1.48 5.13
N PRO A 205 -6.51 -2.23 5.28
CA PRO A 205 -7.18 -2.42 6.56
C PRO A 205 -6.35 -3.14 7.65
N GLU A 206 -5.23 -3.77 7.27
CA GLU A 206 -4.29 -4.36 8.21
C GLU A 206 -3.28 -3.34 8.77
N LEU A 207 -3.14 -2.20 8.08
CA LEU A 207 -2.22 -1.13 8.41
C LEU A 207 -2.90 0.06 9.09
N LEU A 208 -4.12 0.39 8.67
CA LEU A 208 -4.86 1.56 9.13
C LEU A 208 -6.19 1.17 9.80
N PRO A 209 -6.60 1.88 10.85
CA PRO A 209 -7.92 1.71 11.43
C PRO A 209 -9.02 2.30 10.53
N PRO A 210 -10.28 1.89 10.71
CA PRO A 210 -11.41 2.32 9.86
C PRO A 210 -11.58 3.83 9.74
N GLU A 211 -11.30 4.59 10.80
CA GLU A 211 -11.40 6.06 10.84
C GLU A 211 -10.41 6.79 9.92
N ASP A 212 -9.34 6.12 9.47
CA ASP A 212 -8.34 6.68 8.55
C ASP A 212 -8.47 6.14 7.12
N MET A 213 -9.56 5.41 6.87
CA MET A 213 -9.86 4.87 5.56
C MET A 213 -11.10 5.51 4.93
N VAL A 214 -11.19 5.38 3.61
CA VAL A 214 -12.36 5.78 2.80
C VAL A 214 -12.76 4.63 1.86
N SER A 215 -13.99 4.65 1.39
CA SER A 215 -14.42 3.73 0.34
C SER A 215 -13.65 4.01 -0.95
N PRO A 216 -13.21 2.98 -1.69
CA PRO A 216 -12.48 3.17 -2.94
C PRO A 216 -13.35 3.90 -3.97
N GLY A 217 -12.78 4.93 -4.61
CA GLY A 217 -13.48 5.72 -5.62
C GLY A 217 -14.29 6.91 -5.09
N ASP A 218 -14.43 7.06 -3.80
CA ASP A 218 -15.20 8.16 -3.19
C ASP A 218 -14.32 9.41 -2.97
N VAL A 219 -14.34 10.31 -3.97
CA VAL A 219 -13.59 11.57 -3.94
C VAL A 219 -14.08 12.49 -2.82
N ALA A 220 -15.39 12.52 -2.55
CA ALA A 220 -15.96 13.42 -1.54
C ALA A 220 -15.56 12.99 -0.14
N ALA A 221 -15.64 11.67 0.15
CA ALA A 221 -15.17 11.12 1.41
C ALA A 221 -13.64 11.34 1.58
N LEU A 222 -12.85 11.18 0.51
CA LEU A 222 -11.41 11.42 0.53
C LEU A 222 -11.08 12.89 0.84
N ALA A 223 -11.75 13.85 0.19
CA ALA A 223 -11.58 15.27 0.46
C ALA A 223 -11.97 15.61 1.91
N GLY A 224 -13.11 15.10 2.38
CA GLY A 224 -13.55 15.26 3.76
C GLY A 224 -12.55 14.70 4.77
N LYS A 225 -11.98 13.52 4.50
CA LYS A 225 -10.97 12.90 5.35
C LYS A 225 -9.65 13.70 5.38
N ILE A 226 -9.16 14.15 4.23
CA ILE A 226 -7.98 15.03 4.14
C ILE A 226 -8.19 16.25 5.01
N ARG A 227 -9.33 16.97 4.83
CA ARG A 227 -9.66 18.14 5.63
C ARG A 227 -9.68 17.83 7.12
N GLN A 228 -10.39 16.79 7.56
CA GLN A 228 -10.46 16.38 8.97
C GLN A 228 -9.08 16.17 9.59
N VAL A 229 -8.16 15.56 8.83
CA VAL A 229 -6.82 15.26 9.33
C VAL A 229 -5.97 16.51 9.37
N VAL A 230 -5.85 17.28 8.29
CA VAL A 230 -4.95 18.45 8.23
C VAL A 230 -5.39 19.61 9.13
N THR A 231 -6.66 19.65 9.54
CA THR A 231 -7.16 20.69 10.47
C THR A 231 -7.12 20.26 11.93
N ASP A 232 -6.66 19.05 12.24
CA ASP A 232 -6.59 18.50 13.59
C ASP A 232 -5.16 18.03 13.91
N PRO A 233 -4.30 18.90 14.50
CA PRO A 233 -2.92 18.57 14.83
C PRO A 233 -2.79 17.42 15.84
N GLU A 234 -3.72 17.30 16.79
CA GLU A 234 -3.70 16.24 17.81
C GLU A 234 -3.96 14.88 17.13
N ARG A 235 -4.94 14.83 16.24
CA ARG A 235 -5.20 13.65 15.44
C ARG A 235 -3.99 13.26 14.58
N MET A 236 -3.35 14.20 13.90
CA MET A 236 -2.17 13.93 13.11
C MET A 236 -1.02 13.38 13.98
N ALA A 237 -0.80 13.90 15.18
CA ALA A 237 0.19 13.39 16.11
C ALA A 237 -0.13 11.95 16.58
N CYS A 238 -1.40 11.67 16.90
CA CYS A 238 -1.85 10.32 17.24
C CYS A 238 -1.67 9.33 16.08
N MET A 239 -2.03 9.73 14.86
CA MET A 239 -1.82 8.93 13.65
C MET A 239 -0.34 8.65 13.42
N SER A 240 0.53 9.66 13.57
CA SER A 240 1.98 9.52 13.45
C SER A 240 2.55 8.49 14.42
N ALA A 241 2.21 8.60 15.70
CA ALA A 241 2.70 7.69 16.74
C ALA A 241 2.24 6.24 16.48
N ARG A 242 0.96 6.05 16.20
CA ARG A 242 0.38 4.73 15.90
C ARG A 242 1.01 4.12 14.64
N ASN A 243 1.15 4.90 13.57
CA ASN A 243 1.69 4.41 12.30
C ASN A 243 3.16 4.00 12.45
N LEU A 244 3.95 4.80 13.17
CA LEU A 244 5.35 4.46 13.45
C LEU A 244 5.46 3.15 14.24
N GLU A 245 4.60 2.94 15.24
CA GLU A 245 4.58 1.68 16.01
C GLU A 245 4.17 0.50 15.13
N LYS A 246 3.11 0.65 14.31
CA LYS A 246 2.66 -0.41 13.38
C LYS A 246 3.73 -0.78 12.36
N ALA A 247 4.49 0.19 11.84
CA ALA A 247 5.56 -0.07 10.88
C ALA A 247 6.68 -0.96 11.46
N LYS A 248 6.90 -0.98 12.77
CA LYS A 248 7.92 -1.83 13.42
C LYS A 248 7.65 -3.32 13.27
N GLU A 249 6.39 -3.73 13.08
CA GLU A 249 6.01 -5.12 12.81
C GLU A 249 6.54 -5.62 11.44
N TYR A 250 6.97 -4.68 10.58
CA TYR A 250 7.50 -4.90 9.23
C TYR A 250 8.98 -4.57 9.11
N ARG A 251 9.72 -4.54 10.22
CA ARG A 251 11.18 -4.41 10.21
C ARG A 251 11.81 -5.57 9.44
N GLU A 252 12.94 -5.28 8.80
CA GLU A 252 13.66 -6.25 7.99
C GLU A 252 13.97 -7.55 8.76
N GLU A 253 14.38 -7.46 10.03
CA GLU A 253 14.68 -8.63 10.86
C GLU A 253 13.43 -9.49 11.08
N VAL A 254 12.27 -8.87 11.34
CA VAL A 254 11.00 -9.58 11.57
C VAL A 254 10.56 -10.30 10.29
N LEU A 255 10.64 -9.61 9.15
CA LEU A 255 10.27 -10.19 7.85
C LEU A 255 11.25 -11.29 7.44
N TYR A 256 12.55 -11.10 7.67
CA TYR A 256 13.59 -12.08 7.40
C TYR A 256 13.40 -13.37 8.24
N GLU A 257 13.08 -13.24 9.52
CA GLU A 257 12.80 -14.39 10.37
C GLU A 257 11.58 -15.19 9.87
N ARG A 258 10.47 -14.50 9.52
CA ARG A 258 9.28 -15.15 8.97
C ARG A 258 9.57 -15.87 7.64
N ARG A 259 10.32 -15.21 6.74
CA ARG A 259 10.75 -15.77 5.46
C ARG A 259 11.64 -17.01 5.64
N ASN A 260 12.61 -16.93 6.55
CA ASN A 260 13.49 -18.07 6.84
C ASN A 260 12.73 -19.27 7.42
N LYS A 261 11.76 -19.04 8.31
CA LYS A 261 10.89 -20.09 8.83
C LYS A 261 10.13 -20.78 7.69
N PHE A 262 9.59 -20.02 6.75
CA PHE A 262 8.89 -20.55 5.58
C PHE A 262 9.78 -21.44 4.72
N TYR A 263 10.95 -20.95 4.30
CA TYR A 263 11.85 -21.73 3.44
C TYR A 263 12.46 -22.94 4.14
N ARG A 264 12.75 -22.83 5.44
CA ARG A 264 13.22 -23.97 6.26
C ARG A 264 12.17 -25.06 6.29
N TYR A 265 10.93 -24.73 6.58
CA TYR A 265 9.83 -25.69 6.60
C TYR A 265 9.64 -26.38 5.24
N VAL A 266 9.61 -25.62 4.14
CA VAL A 266 9.48 -26.17 2.79
C VAL A 266 10.62 -27.16 2.48
N ARG A 267 11.85 -26.82 2.88
CA ARG A 267 13.01 -27.68 2.72
C ARG A 267 12.86 -28.98 3.52
N GLU A 268 12.53 -28.90 4.79
CA GLU A 268 12.37 -30.06 5.69
C GLU A 268 11.33 -31.06 5.15
N VAL A 269 10.14 -30.57 4.80
CA VAL A 269 9.06 -31.41 4.22
C VAL A 269 9.48 -32.02 2.88
N THR A 270 10.27 -31.30 2.08
CA THR A 270 10.77 -31.83 0.79
C THR A 270 11.81 -32.93 1.01
N GLU A 271 12.74 -32.74 1.95
CA GLU A 271 13.73 -33.73 2.30
C GLU A 271 13.10 -35.04 2.87
N GLU A 272 12.09 -34.92 3.72
CA GLU A 272 11.31 -36.02 4.24
C GLU A 272 10.60 -36.79 3.13
N TRP A 273 9.93 -36.07 2.22
CA TRP A 273 9.26 -36.67 1.07
C TRP A 273 10.24 -37.42 0.16
N ILE A 274 11.43 -36.87 -0.12
CA ILE A 274 12.47 -37.53 -0.93
C ILE A 274 12.95 -38.83 -0.23
N LYS A 275 13.14 -38.83 1.10
CA LYS A 275 13.52 -39.99 1.86
C LYS A 275 12.47 -41.11 1.77
N ALA A 276 11.18 -40.72 1.90
CA ALA A 276 10.07 -41.68 1.80
C ALA A 276 9.89 -42.29 0.40
N GLN A 277 10.30 -41.62 -0.68
CA GLN A 277 10.28 -42.17 -2.05
C GLN A 277 11.43 -43.16 -2.34
N LYS A 278 12.46 -43.20 -1.50
CA LYS A 278 13.62 -44.09 -1.66
C LYS A 278 13.52 -45.39 -0.85
N GLN A 279 12.52 -45.52 0.00
CA GLN A 279 12.14 -46.71 0.74
C GLN A 279 11.06 -47.51 -0.02
#